data_07cd3af654dc6a3620b3472d2b77337e
#
_entry.id   07cd3af654dc6a3620b3472d2b77337e
#
_cell.length_a   1.000
_cell.length_b   1.000
_cell.length_c   1.000
_cell.angle_alpha   90.00
_cell.angle_beta   90.00
_cell.angle_gamma   90.00
#
_symmetry.space_group_name_H-M   'P 1'
#
loop_
_entity.id
_entity.type
_entity.pdbx_description
1 polymer ?
#
loop_
_entity_poly.entity_id
_entity_poly.type
_entity_poly.pdbx_seq_one_letter_code
_entity_poly.pdbx_strand_id
1 'polypeptide(L)'
;TVFEGLDTRRCQSPVSGRNLENVAITGEGAIDGNGHYWRPLKREKVTEGVWKQTIARGGVYKRPTYWFPYPQTLKGDTISNMNVPQNLKTEEEWQSVRHFLRPVMVSLIECKNVWLQGVIFQNSPAWNLHPLMCENVLIEEVQVRNPSYAQNGDGLDLESCKNALIVNSTFDVGDDGICLKSGKDEDGRRRGRVCENVVVDGCTVFKGHGGFVVGSEMSGGVRNVSVSNCQFLGTDVGLRFKSKRGRGGVVENIWIRNIAMMDIPTEPITFNLY
;
A
#
# COMPACT_ATOMS: atom_id res chain seq x y z
N THR A 1 -11.67 -9.05 7.87
CA THR A 1 -10.86 -8.24 6.93
C THR A 1 -9.75 -9.09 6.36
N VAL A 2 -9.55 -9.06 5.05
CA VAL A 2 -8.44 -9.74 4.38
C VAL A 2 -7.25 -8.78 4.31
N PHE A 3 -6.08 -9.26 4.68
CA PHE A 3 -4.82 -8.56 4.53
C PHE A 3 -3.77 -9.55 4.03
N GLU A 4 -2.99 -9.18 3.04
CA GLU A 4 -2.07 -10.09 2.35
C GLU A 4 -2.76 -11.42 1.93
N GLY A 5 -4.04 -11.37 1.57
CA GLY A 5 -4.81 -12.55 1.17
C GLY A 5 -5.28 -13.46 2.28
N LEU A 6 -4.99 -13.14 3.54
CA LEU A 6 -5.42 -13.93 4.69
C LEU A 6 -6.55 -13.24 5.45
N ASP A 7 -7.54 -14.00 5.86
CA ASP A 7 -8.58 -13.50 6.73
C ASP A 7 -8.01 -13.19 8.11
N THR A 8 -8.15 -11.94 8.51
CA THR A 8 -7.71 -11.45 9.81
C THR A 8 -8.83 -10.70 10.51
N ARG A 9 -8.79 -10.62 11.84
CA ARG A 9 -9.74 -9.83 12.62
C ARG A 9 -9.35 -8.36 12.73
N ARG A 10 -8.79 -7.80 11.66
CA ARG A 10 -8.49 -6.36 11.55
C ARG A 10 -9.76 -5.53 11.52
N CYS A 11 -9.63 -4.25 11.78
CA CYS A 11 -10.69 -3.29 11.49
C CYS A 11 -11.07 -3.35 10.01
N GLN A 12 -12.36 -3.30 9.75
CA GLN A 12 -12.85 -3.21 8.38
C GLN A 12 -12.35 -1.92 7.74
N SER A 13 -11.99 -2.00 6.48
CA SER A 13 -11.61 -0.84 5.68
C SER A 13 -12.78 0.14 5.56
N PRO A 14 -12.54 1.46 5.61
CA PRO A 14 -13.59 2.47 5.44
C PRO A 14 -14.41 2.27 4.17
N VAL A 15 -13.74 1.90 3.09
CA VAL A 15 -14.39 1.50 1.83
C VAL A 15 -14.00 0.06 1.56
N SER A 16 -14.96 -0.84 1.48
CA SER A 16 -14.69 -2.26 1.28
C SER A 16 -15.77 -2.96 0.48
N GLY A 17 -15.35 -3.91 -0.35
CA GLY A 17 -16.23 -4.77 -1.14
C GLY A 17 -15.58 -6.12 -1.39
N ARG A 18 -16.40 -7.18 -1.45
CA ARG A 18 -15.94 -8.53 -1.80
C ARG A 18 -16.93 -9.20 -2.76
N ASN A 19 -16.39 -9.88 -3.77
CA ASN A 19 -17.19 -10.61 -4.77
C ASN A 19 -18.25 -9.74 -5.45
N LEU A 20 -17.94 -8.47 -5.67
CA LEU A 20 -18.85 -7.54 -6.34
C LEU A 20 -18.52 -7.42 -7.83
N GLU A 21 -19.53 -7.13 -8.63
CA GLU A 21 -19.37 -6.83 -10.06
C GLU A 21 -19.85 -5.41 -10.36
N ASN A 22 -19.20 -4.76 -11.32
CA ASN A 22 -19.53 -3.41 -11.79
C ASN A 22 -19.48 -2.37 -10.64
N VAL A 23 -18.35 -2.30 -9.95
CA VAL A 23 -18.12 -1.38 -8.82
C VAL A 23 -17.47 -0.11 -9.32
N ALA A 24 -18.05 1.04 -9.00
CA ALA A 24 -17.47 2.33 -9.34
C ALA A 24 -17.43 3.28 -8.14
N ILE A 25 -16.34 4.05 -8.04
CA ILE A 25 -16.22 5.22 -7.17
C ILE A 25 -15.74 6.36 -8.06
N THR A 26 -16.62 7.29 -8.38
CA THR A 26 -16.36 8.35 -9.37
C THR A 26 -16.73 9.73 -8.83
N GLY A 27 -16.18 10.77 -9.43
CA GLY A 27 -16.47 12.16 -9.11
C GLY A 27 -15.26 12.93 -8.60
N GLU A 28 -15.46 14.16 -8.13
CA GLU A 28 -14.40 15.08 -7.73
C GLU A 28 -14.26 15.24 -6.21
N GLY A 29 -14.90 14.37 -5.43
CA GLY A 29 -14.90 14.40 -3.98
C GLY A 29 -13.60 13.86 -3.36
N ALA A 30 -13.47 14.03 -2.05
CA ALA A 30 -12.37 13.47 -1.27
C ALA A 30 -12.88 12.46 -0.23
N ILE A 31 -12.19 11.33 -0.13
CA ILE A 31 -12.37 10.33 0.91
C ILE A 31 -11.14 10.39 1.82
N ASP A 32 -11.36 10.76 3.10
CA ASP A 32 -10.30 10.87 4.10
C ASP A 32 -10.38 9.71 5.10
N GLY A 33 -9.30 8.95 5.20
CA GLY A 33 -9.21 7.78 6.08
C GLY A 33 -8.91 8.08 7.53
N ASN A 34 -8.73 9.36 7.93
CA ASN A 34 -8.38 9.76 9.29
C ASN A 34 -7.15 9.05 9.86
N GLY A 35 -6.19 8.73 9.00
CA GLY A 35 -5.03 7.90 9.33
C GLY A 35 -4.16 8.44 10.46
N HIS A 36 -4.23 9.73 10.74
CA HIS A 36 -3.48 10.35 11.84
C HIS A 36 -3.90 9.84 13.23
N TYR A 37 -5.09 9.26 13.36
CA TYR A 37 -5.51 8.58 14.60
C TYR A 37 -4.95 7.16 14.73
N TRP A 38 -4.42 6.60 13.66
CA TRP A 38 -3.94 5.23 13.62
C TRP A 38 -2.41 5.10 13.59
N ARG A 39 -1.77 6.06 12.92
CA ARG A 39 -0.34 5.93 12.60
C ARG A 39 0.55 6.29 13.77
N PRO A 40 1.59 5.50 14.04
CA PRO A 40 2.68 5.91 14.91
C PRO A 40 3.48 7.04 14.22
N LEU A 41 4.25 7.78 15.01
CA LEU A 41 5.07 8.88 14.52
C LEU A 41 6.49 8.77 15.06
N LYS A 42 7.46 8.87 14.14
CA LYS A 42 8.87 9.00 14.47
C LYS A 42 9.26 10.48 14.36
N ARG A 43 9.92 11.00 15.41
CA ARG A 43 10.28 12.41 15.49
C ARG A 43 11.18 12.87 14.34
N GLU A 44 12.13 12.01 13.93
CA GLU A 44 13.05 12.27 12.83
C GLU A 44 12.40 12.39 11.45
N LYS A 45 11.13 12.00 11.32
CA LYS A 45 10.36 12.05 10.05
C LYS A 45 9.54 13.34 9.89
N VAL A 46 9.50 14.20 10.90
CA VAL A 46 8.62 15.38 10.91
C VAL A 46 9.31 16.61 11.49
N THR A 47 8.72 17.78 11.22
CA THR A 47 9.15 19.03 11.85
C THR A 47 8.78 19.04 13.33
N GLU A 48 9.48 19.88 14.11
CA GLU A 48 9.21 20.05 15.55
C GLU A 48 7.77 20.50 15.82
N GLY A 49 7.20 21.33 14.95
CA GLY A 49 5.80 21.77 15.05
C GLY A 49 4.81 20.61 14.92
N VAL A 50 4.97 19.78 13.87
CA VAL A 50 4.14 18.58 13.66
C VAL A 50 4.30 17.60 14.81
N TRP A 51 5.53 17.40 15.31
CA TRP A 51 5.79 16.55 16.46
C TRP A 51 5.01 17.02 17.68
N LYS A 52 5.19 18.29 18.09
CA LYS A 52 4.51 18.87 19.26
C LYS A 52 2.99 18.80 19.15
N GLN A 53 2.43 19.13 17.98
CA GLN A 53 0.99 19.06 17.74
C GLN A 53 0.47 17.63 17.87
N THR A 54 1.24 16.65 17.37
CA THR A 54 0.83 15.25 17.41
C THR A 54 0.82 14.70 18.83
N ILE A 55 1.90 14.90 19.58
CA ILE A 55 2.03 14.37 20.96
C ILE A 55 1.09 15.07 21.95
N ALA A 56 0.68 16.30 21.67
CA ALA A 56 -0.30 17.01 22.50
C ALA A 56 -1.67 16.31 22.58
N ARG A 57 -1.94 15.39 21.67
CA ARG A 57 -3.16 14.55 21.68
C ARG A 57 -3.12 13.43 22.69
N GLY A 58 -2.05 13.29 23.47
CA GLY A 58 -1.82 12.15 24.36
C GLY A 58 -1.08 11.02 23.64
N GLY A 59 -1.33 9.77 24.04
CA GLY A 59 -0.67 8.58 23.49
C GLY A 59 0.45 8.05 24.37
N VAL A 60 1.24 7.13 23.83
CA VAL A 60 2.32 6.45 24.54
C VAL A 60 3.61 6.43 23.73
N TYR A 61 4.74 6.16 24.38
CA TYR A 61 6.04 6.13 23.72
C TYR A 61 6.67 4.74 23.81
N LYS A 62 7.19 4.25 22.70
CA LYS A 62 8.12 3.11 22.66
C LYS A 62 9.52 3.55 23.10
N ARG A 63 9.92 4.75 22.70
CA ARG A 63 11.14 5.48 23.07
C ARG A 63 10.89 6.98 22.90
N PRO A 64 11.70 7.88 23.46
CA PRO A 64 11.45 9.33 23.41
C PRO A 64 11.20 9.93 22.02
N THR A 65 11.66 9.26 20.96
CA THR A 65 11.51 9.71 19.57
C THR A 65 10.50 8.88 18.77
N TYR A 66 9.76 7.96 19.41
CA TYR A 66 8.80 7.11 18.72
C TYR A 66 7.49 7.03 19.50
N TRP A 67 6.50 7.78 19.03
CA TRP A 67 5.19 7.94 19.63
C TRP A 67 4.16 7.02 18.97
N PHE A 68 3.20 6.55 19.76
CA PHE A 68 2.05 5.76 19.33
C PHE A 68 0.76 6.38 19.84
N PRO A 69 -0.34 6.36 19.03
CA PRO A 69 -1.60 6.96 19.43
C PRO A 69 -2.29 6.25 20.59
N TYR A 70 -2.07 4.93 20.73
CA TYR A 70 -2.74 4.11 21.75
C TYR A 70 -1.81 3.06 22.35
N PRO A 71 -2.07 2.64 23.62
CA PRO A 71 -1.32 1.53 24.25
C PRO A 71 -1.40 0.21 23.47
N GLN A 72 -2.54 -0.08 22.83
CA GLN A 72 -2.73 -1.26 22.00
C GLN A 72 -1.82 -1.26 20.77
N THR A 73 -1.51 -0.09 20.24
CA THR A 73 -0.56 0.05 19.12
C THR A 73 0.84 -0.34 19.57
N LEU A 74 1.25 0.10 20.76
CA LEU A 74 2.54 -0.27 21.32
C LEU A 74 2.63 -1.77 21.63
N LYS A 75 1.56 -2.37 22.17
CA LYS A 75 1.49 -3.81 22.41
C LYS A 75 1.60 -4.59 21.10
N GLY A 76 0.91 -4.17 20.05
CA GLY A 76 0.95 -4.81 18.75
C GLY A 76 2.31 -4.76 18.08
N ASP A 77 3.08 -3.70 18.30
CA ASP A 77 4.44 -3.52 17.73
C ASP A 77 5.45 -4.60 18.22
N THR A 78 5.12 -5.35 19.26
CA THR A 78 5.93 -6.48 19.74
C THR A 78 5.57 -7.82 19.07
N ILE A 79 4.50 -7.87 18.28
CA ILE A 79 4.02 -9.10 17.64
C ILE A 79 4.87 -9.41 16.42
N SER A 80 5.42 -10.62 16.37
CA SER A 80 6.08 -11.12 15.17
C SER A 80 5.08 -11.28 14.03
N ASN A 81 5.48 -10.89 12.83
CA ASN A 81 4.63 -10.89 11.65
C ASN A 81 3.30 -10.13 11.84
N MET A 82 3.43 -8.83 12.12
CA MET A 82 2.30 -7.92 12.34
C MET A 82 1.27 -7.89 11.19
N ASN A 83 1.69 -8.25 9.99
CA ASN A 83 0.80 -8.25 8.83
C ASN A 83 -0.22 -9.38 8.94
N VAL A 84 0.23 -10.54 9.40
CA VAL A 84 -0.62 -11.71 9.62
C VAL A 84 -0.26 -12.33 10.97
N PRO A 85 -0.81 -11.82 12.08
CA PRO A 85 -0.55 -12.37 13.41
C PRO A 85 -1.10 -13.79 13.52
N GLN A 86 -0.21 -14.79 13.47
CA GLN A 86 -0.59 -16.19 13.56
C GLN A 86 -0.81 -16.66 15.00
N ASN A 87 -0.32 -15.91 15.97
CA ASN A 87 -0.34 -16.25 17.39
C ASN A 87 -1.55 -15.72 18.15
N LEU A 88 -2.40 -14.93 17.51
CA LEU A 88 -3.64 -14.40 18.12
C LEU A 88 -4.78 -15.39 17.87
N LYS A 89 -5.28 -16.00 18.91
CA LYS A 89 -6.30 -17.07 18.82
C LYS A 89 -7.67 -16.64 19.35
N THR A 90 -7.69 -15.86 20.43
CA THR A 90 -8.96 -15.42 21.05
C THR A 90 -9.35 -14.02 20.59
N GLU A 91 -10.62 -13.69 20.76
CA GLU A 91 -11.15 -12.35 20.47
C GLU A 91 -10.46 -11.27 21.32
N GLU A 92 -10.19 -11.57 22.59
CA GLU A 92 -9.52 -10.67 23.52
C GLU A 92 -8.08 -10.37 23.07
N GLU A 93 -7.37 -11.38 22.56
CA GLU A 93 -6.03 -11.20 22.01
C GLU A 93 -6.06 -10.28 20.80
N TRP A 94 -6.97 -10.48 19.85
CA TRP A 94 -7.15 -9.60 18.71
C TRP A 94 -7.53 -8.16 19.11
N GLN A 95 -8.47 -8.00 20.02
CA GLN A 95 -8.88 -6.69 20.52
C GLN A 95 -7.73 -5.97 21.24
N SER A 96 -6.87 -6.70 21.93
CA SER A 96 -5.74 -6.12 22.66
C SER A 96 -4.69 -5.43 21.78
N VAL A 97 -4.69 -5.72 20.47
CA VAL A 97 -3.75 -5.15 19.48
C VAL A 97 -4.45 -4.49 18.30
N ARG A 98 -5.77 -4.35 18.36
CA ARG A 98 -6.61 -3.91 17.25
C ARG A 98 -6.13 -2.60 16.61
N HIS A 99 -5.75 -1.60 17.42
CA HIS A 99 -5.29 -0.31 16.92
C HIS A 99 -3.93 -0.37 16.20
N PHE A 100 -3.17 -1.43 16.43
CA PHE A 100 -1.93 -1.69 15.69
C PHE A 100 -2.20 -2.26 14.30
N LEU A 101 -3.24 -3.08 14.16
CA LEU A 101 -3.64 -3.72 12.91
C LEU A 101 -4.46 -2.73 12.07
N ARG A 102 -3.82 -1.69 11.60
CA ARG A 102 -4.43 -0.60 10.85
C ARG A 102 -5.14 -1.11 9.59
N PRO A 103 -6.37 -0.65 9.29
CA PRO A 103 -7.03 -1.01 8.04
C PRO A 103 -6.36 -0.33 6.84
N VAL A 104 -6.42 -0.93 5.68
CA VAL A 104 -6.24 -0.24 4.41
C VAL A 104 -7.47 0.64 4.14
N MET A 105 -7.36 1.70 3.36
CA MET A 105 -8.50 2.60 3.18
C MET A 105 -9.54 2.03 2.24
N VAL A 106 -9.14 1.61 1.05
CA VAL A 106 -10.01 0.99 0.05
C VAL A 106 -9.58 -0.46 -0.14
N SER A 107 -10.43 -1.41 0.23
CA SER A 107 -10.19 -2.84 0.11
C SER A 107 -11.27 -3.47 -0.77
N LEU A 108 -10.91 -3.78 -2.01
CA LEU A 108 -11.77 -4.48 -2.97
C LEU A 108 -11.20 -5.87 -3.23
N ILE A 109 -11.96 -6.90 -2.91
CA ILE A 109 -11.47 -8.28 -2.93
C ILE A 109 -12.32 -9.11 -3.86
N GLU A 110 -11.66 -9.78 -4.84
CA GLU A 110 -12.32 -10.64 -5.81
C GLU A 110 -13.49 -9.93 -6.55
N CYS A 111 -13.33 -8.61 -6.79
CA CYS A 111 -14.31 -7.83 -7.54
C CYS A 111 -14.00 -7.84 -9.04
N LYS A 112 -15.02 -7.65 -9.86
CA LYS A 112 -14.91 -7.56 -11.33
C LYS A 112 -15.44 -6.23 -11.83
N ASN A 113 -14.80 -5.71 -12.88
CA ASN A 113 -15.15 -4.43 -13.49
C ASN A 113 -15.18 -3.30 -12.44
N VAL A 114 -13.99 -3.01 -11.90
CA VAL A 114 -13.78 -1.97 -10.89
C VAL A 114 -13.36 -0.67 -11.60
N TRP A 115 -14.01 0.43 -11.26
CA TRP A 115 -13.71 1.75 -11.82
C TRP A 115 -13.54 2.78 -10.71
N LEU A 116 -12.35 3.36 -10.59
CA LEU A 116 -12.05 4.48 -9.68
C LEU A 116 -11.65 5.68 -10.52
N GLN A 117 -12.40 6.79 -10.47
CA GLN A 117 -12.16 7.96 -11.30
C GLN A 117 -12.33 9.28 -10.56
N GLY A 118 -11.37 10.19 -10.73
CA GLY A 118 -11.44 11.61 -10.35
C GLY A 118 -11.35 11.88 -8.84
N VAL A 119 -11.55 10.88 -8.01
CA VAL A 119 -11.65 10.99 -6.55
C VAL A 119 -10.29 11.19 -5.90
N ILE A 120 -10.25 12.00 -4.84
CA ILE A 120 -9.10 12.14 -3.97
C ILE A 120 -9.22 11.12 -2.82
N PHE A 121 -8.26 10.20 -2.72
CA PHE A 121 -8.14 9.27 -1.61
C PHE A 121 -6.99 9.70 -0.72
N GLN A 122 -7.26 10.08 0.53
CA GLN A 122 -6.21 10.67 1.34
C GLN A 122 -6.19 10.18 2.79
N ASN A 123 -5.01 10.34 3.40
CA ASN A 123 -4.80 10.14 4.83
C ASN A 123 -5.22 8.75 5.31
N SER A 124 -4.81 7.70 4.58
CA SER A 124 -5.09 6.31 4.95
C SER A 124 -4.41 5.89 6.26
N PRO A 125 -5.02 5.03 7.05
CA PRO A 125 -4.36 4.42 8.21
C PRO A 125 -3.12 3.57 7.87
N ALA A 126 -3.16 2.87 6.73
CA ALA A 126 -2.07 2.06 6.18
C ALA A 126 -2.03 2.23 4.66
N TRP A 127 -1.94 1.17 3.86
CA TRP A 127 -2.08 1.22 2.40
C TRP A 127 -3.36 1.95 1.99
N ASN A 128 -3.32 2.67 0.88
CA ASN A 128 -4.47 3.45 0.45
C ASN A 128 -5.42 2.61 -0.43
N LEU A 129 -5.08 2.39 -1.68
CA LEU A 129 -5.88 1.59 -2.61
C LEU A 129 -5.35 0.16 -2.66
N HIS A 130 -6.19 -0.82 -2.31
CA HIS A 130 -5.82 -2.24 -2.31
C HIS A 130 -6.88 -3.09 -3.03
N PRO A 131 -6.87 -3.12 -4.37
CA PRO A 131 -7.53 -4.16 -5.14
C PRO A 131 -6.78 -5.48 -4.96
N LEU A 132 -7.47 -6.52 -4.51
CA LEU A 132 -6.93 -7.85 -4.25
C LEU A 132 -7.70 -8.90 -5.07
N MET A 133 -7.01 -9.61 -5.94
CA MET A 133 -7.59 -10.64 -6.81
C MET A 133 -8.76 -10.13 -7.67
N CYS A 134 -8.74 -8.86 -8.03
CA CYS A 134 -9.75 -8.24 -8.90
C CYS A 134 -9.45 -8.46 -10.38
N GLU A 135 -10.47 -8.40 -11.21
CA GLU A 135 -10.39 -8.47 -12.68
C GLU A 135 -10.99 -7.23 -13.32
N ASN A 136 -10.36 -6.73 -14.41
CA ASN A 136 -10.78 -5.56 -15.15
C ASN A 136 -10.86 -4.32 -14.23
N VAL A 137 -9.70 -3.83 -13.81
CA VAL A 137 -9.57 -2.68 -12.90
C VAL A 137 -9.15 -1.45 -13.69
N LEU A 138 -9.95 -0.40 -13.68
CA LEU A 138 -9.62 0.91 -14.21
C LEU A 138 -9.45 1.91 -13.06
N ILE A 139 -8.28 2.53 -12.99
CA ILE A 139 -7.97 3.62 -12.06
C ILE A 139 -7.48 4.79 -12.91
N GLU A 140 -8.26 5.85 -12.98
CA GLU A 140 -7.95 7.00 -13.83
C GLU A 140 -8.21 8.33 -13.13
N GLU A 141 -7.31 9.28 -13.36
CA GLU A 141 -7.44 10.66 -12.85
C GLU A 141 -7.62 10.76 -11.33
N VAL A 142 -7.26 9.73 -10.57
CA VAL A 142 -7.33 9.76 -9.12
C VAL A 142 -6.13 10.48 -8.52
N GLN A 143 -6.32 11.03 -7.33
CA GLN A 143 -5.24 11.57 -6.52
C GLN A 143 -5.15 10.80 -5.21
N VAL A 144 -4.02 10.17 -4.95
CA VAL A 144 -3.76 9.45 -3.71
C VAL A 144 -2.76 10.24 -2.87
N ARG A 145 -3.15 10.61 -1.65
CA ARG A 145 -2.33 11.48 -0.79
C ARG A 145 -2.19 10.87 0.61
N ASN A 146 -0.96 10.56 0.97
CA ASN A 146 -0.58 10.22 2.34
C ASN A 146 0.59 11.09 2.79
N PRO A 147 0.68 11.50 4.06
CA PRO A 147 1.86 12.23 4.51
C PRO A 147 3.15 11.46 4.26
N SER A 148 4.23 12.14 3.89
CA SER A 148 5.54 11.51 3.62
C SER A 148 6.11 10.71 4.80
N TYR A 149 5.65 10.96 6.01
CA TYR A 149 6.02 10.20 7.21
C TYR A 149 5.10 9.00 7.49
N ALA A 150 4.09 8.76 6.67
CA ALA A 150 3.13 7.68 6.89
C ALA A 150 3.79 6.31 6.64
N GLN A 151 4.01 5.56 7.71
CA GLN A 151 4.52 4.20 7.61
C GLN A 151 3.49 3.28 6.99
N ASN A 152 3.90 2.47 6.01
CA ASN A 152 3.01 1.68 5.16
C ASN A 152 1.89 2.54 4.55
N GLY A 153 2.25 3.75 4.16
CA GLY A 153 1.35 4.70 3.52
C GLY A 153 1.41 4.59 2.00
N ASP A 154 1.44 3.37 1.48
CA ASP A 154 1.51 3.05 0.05
C ASP A 154 0.32 3.66 -0.69
N GLY A 155 0.52 4.05 -1.94
CA GLY A 155 -0.52 4.64 -2.76
C GLY A 155 -1.48 3.62 -3.33
N LEU A 156 -0.95 2.72 -4.14
CA LEU A 156 -1.68 1.62 -4.75
C LEU A 156 -0.92 0.32 -4.55
N ASP A 157 -1.56 -0.65 -3.96
CA ASP A 157 -1.12 -2.04 -3.89
C ASP A 157 -2.04 -2.90 -4.75
N LEU A 158 -1.69 -3.09 -6.00
CA LEU A 158 -2.42 -3.94 -6.93
C LEU A 158 -1.97 -5.39 -6.73
N GLU A 159 -2.77 -6.18 -6.01
CA GLU A 159 -2.36 -7.51 -5.59
C GLU A 159 -3.11 -8.62 -6.28
N SER A 160 -2.39 -9.49 -7.00
CA SER A 160 -2.96 -10.65 -7.71
C SER A 160 -4.13 -10.29 -8.65
N CYS A 161 -4.11 -9.10 -9.21
CA CYS A 161 -5.14 -8.61 -10.12
C CYS A 161 -4.82 -8.95 -11.57
N LYS A 162 -5.85 -8.97 -12.40
CA LYS A 162 -5.75 -9.26 -13.84
C LYS A 162 -6.46 -8.19 -14.66
N ASN A 163 -5.82 -7.77 -15.77
CA ASN A 163 -6.33 -6.75 -16.66
C ASN A 163 -6.57 -5.42 -15.94
N ALA A 164 -5.50 -4.74 -15.56
CA ALA A 164 -5.59 -3.45 -14.87
C ALA A 164 -5.01 -2.32 -15.74
N LEU A 165 -5.69 -1.18 -15.72
CA LEU A 165 -5.26 0.05 -16.36
C LEU A 165 -5.23 1.17 -15.32
N ILE A 166 -4.04 1.74 -15.09
CA ILE A 166 -3.81 2.84 -14.16
C ILE A 166 -3.28 4.02 -14.98
N VAL A 167 -4.08 5.07 -15.13
CA VAL A 167 -3.75 6.17 -16.05
C VAL A 167 -3.96 7.55 -15.42
N ASN A 168 -3.13 8.49 -15.84
CA ASN A 168 -3.26 9.92 -15.53
C ASN A 168 -3.50 10.23 -14.05
N SER A 169 -2.96 9.39 -13.18
CA SER A 169 -3.21 9.44 -11.73
C SER A 169 -1.98 9.92 -10.98
N THR A 170 -2.21 10.52 -9.81
CA THR A 170 -1.15 11.11 -8.99
C THR A 170 -1.09 10.44 -7.62
N PHE A 171 0.13 10.11 -7.18
CA PHE A 171 0.41 9.48 -5.90
C PHE A 171 1.44 10.30 -5.13
N ASP A 172 1.04 11.00 -4.07
CA ASP A 172 1.92 11.71 -3.12
C ASP A 172 1.86 10.97 -1.78
N VAL A 173 2.86 10.15 -1.50
CA VAL A 173 2.75 9.14 -0.44
C VAL A 173 4.01 9.00 0.41
N GLY A 174 3.93 8.24 1.49
CA GLY A 174 5.04 8.04 2.44
C GLY A 174 5.72 6.67 2.36
N ASP A 175 5.24 5.78 1.48
CA ASP A 175 5.81 4.47 1.19
C ASP A 175 5.74 4.22 -0.34
N ASP A 176 5.61 3.01 -0.84
CA ASP A 176 5.60 2.75 -2.29
C ASP A 176 4.43 3.46 -3.01
N GLY A 177 4.70 4.10 -4.15
CA GLY A 177 3.69 4.85 -4.92
C GLY A 177 2.70 3.93 -5.63
N ILE A 178 3.18 3.21 -6.65
CA ILE A 178 2.43 2.21 -7.40
C ILE A 178 3.13 0.87 -7.24
N CYS A 179 2.52 -0.05 -6.52
CA CYS A 179 3.12 -1.34 -6.17
C CYS A 179 2.32 -2.53 -6.71
N LEU A 180 2.98 -3.44 -7.41
CA LEU A 180 2.41 -4.70 -7.86
C LEU A 180 2.81 -5.83 -6.91
N LYS A 181 1.82 -6.55 -6.40
CA LYS A 181 1.99 -7.65 -5.45
C LYS A 181 1.22 -8.89 -5.90
N SER A 182 1.55 -10.06 -5.34
CA SER A 182 0.84 -11.32 -5.62
C SER A 182 0.96 -12.32 -4.47
N GLY A 183 0.83 -11.82 -3.26
CA GLY A 183 0.87 -12.60 -2.03
C GLY A 183 2.27 -12.90 -1.54
N LYS A 184 2.33 -13.36 -0.30
CA LYS A 184 3.55 -13.52 0.48
C LYS A 184 3.88 -14.99 0.76
N ASP A 185 5.10 -15.40 0.42
CA ASP A 185 5.69 -16.69 0.75
C ASP A 185 4.78 -17.88 0.34
N GLU A 186 4.53 -18.80 1.23
CA GLU A 186 3.72 -20.01 0.96
C GLU A 186 2.26 -19.65 0.61
N ASP A 187 1.66 -18.69 1.27
CA ASP A 187 0.29 -18.28 0.97
C ASP A 187 0.17 -17.75 -0.46
N GLY A 188 1.06 -16.88 -0.89
CA GLY A 188 1.07 -16.39 -2.27
C GLY A 188 1.29 -17.49 -3.30
N ARG A 189 2.22 -18.43 -3.04
CA ARG A 189 2.44 -19.59 -3.92
C ARG A 189 1.23 -20.51 -3.99
N ARG A 190 0.61 -20.80 -2.84
CA ARG A 190 -0.58 -21.66 -2.76
C ARG A 190 -1.78 -21.01 -3.43
N ARG A 191 -1.95 -19.71 -3.29
CA ARG A 191 -2.99 -18.92 -3.96
C ARG A 191 -2.84 -19.00 -5.48
N GLY A 192 -1.60 -18.99 -5.98
CA GLY A 192 -1.28 -19.18 -7.39
C GLY A 192 -1.88 -18.12 -8.32
N ARG A 193 -2.23 -16.95 -7.79
CA ARG A 193 -2.80 -15.85 -8.58
C ARG A 193 -1.73 -14.81 -8.89
N VAL A 194 -1.39 -14.73 -10.15
CA VAL A 194 -0.44 -13.77 -10.71
C VAL A 194 -1.07 -12.37 -10.74
N CYS A 195 -0.26 -11.33 -10.57
CA CYS A 195 -0.63 -9.98 -10.99
C CYS A 195 -0.22 -9.81 -12.45
N GLU A 196 -1.19 -9.71 -13.37
CA GLU A 196 -0.89 -9.78 -14.80
C GLU A 196 -1.73 -8.85 -15.68
N ASN A 197 -1.17 -8.55 -16.88
CA ASN A 197 -1.79 -7.70 -17.88
C ASN A 197 -2.09 -6.30 -17.29
N VAL A 198 -1.06 -5.62 -16.84
CA VAL A 198 -1.17 -4.32 -16.18
C VAL A 198 -0.56 -3.24 -17.06
N VAL A 199 -1.26 -2.15 -17.24
CA VAL A 199 -0.77 -0.94 -17.89
C VAL A 199 -0.79 0.21 -16.89
N VAL A 200 0.37 0.88 -16.74
CA VAL A 200 0.52 2.13 -16.00
C VAL A 200 0.99 3.19 -16.98
N ASP A 201 0.19 4.22 -17.21
CA ASP A 201 0.53 5.25 -18.20
C ASP A 201 0.19 6.65 -17.71
N GLY A 202 1.06 7.61 -17.97
CA GLY A 202 0.82 9.03 -17.65
C GLY A 202 0.72 9.35 -16.15
N CYS A 203 1.20 8.48 -15.27
CA CYS A 203 1.10 8.67 -13.82
C CYS A 203 2.28 9.48 -13.25
N THR A 204 2.01 10.21 -12.17
CA THR A 204 3.03 10.93 -11.42
C THR A 204 3.09 10.43 -9.99
N VAL A 205 4.29 10.12 -9.49
CA VAL A 205 4.53 9.75 -8.10
C VAL A 205 5.44 10.81 -7.45
N PHE A 206 4.95 11.38 -6.36
CA PHE A 206 5.71 12.31 -5.53
C PHE A 206 6.15 11.61 -4.23
N LYS A 207 7.41 11.78 -3.87
CA LYS A 207 7.98 11.20 -2.64
C LYS A 207 7.83 9.67 -2.63
N GLY A 208 7.68 9.09 -1.46
CA GLY A 208 7.53 7.64 -1.34
C GLY A 208 8.85 6.87 -1.45
N HIS A 209 8.80 5.60 -1.06
CA HIS A 209 9.98 4.73 -1.08
C HIS A 209 10.27 4.16 -2.47
N GLY A 210 9.32 4.17 -3.37
CA GLY A 210 9.50 3.77 -4.76
C GLY A 210 8.43 4.36 -5.67
N GLY A 211 8.79 4.78 -6.88
CA GLY A 211 7.85 5.29 -7.88
C GLY A 211 6.97 4.17 -8.42
N PHE A 212 7.57 3.24 -9.14
CA PHE A 212 6.95 1.98 -9.55
C PHE A 212 7.69 0.82 -8.89
N VAL A 213 6.94 -0.08 -8.27
CA VAL A 213 7.50 -1.15 -7.43
C VAL A 213 6.89 -2.50 -7.78
N VAL A 214 7.72 -3.54 -7.81
CA VAL A 214 7.29 -4.93 -7.82
C VAL A 214 7.75 -5.57 -6.51
N GLY A 215 6.79 -6.07 -5.73
CA GLY A 215 7.08 -6.77 -4.47
C GLY A 215 7.08 -5.87 -3.22
N SER A 216 7.68 -6.34 -2.09
CA SER A 216 8.36 -7.64 -1.92
C SER A 216 7.42 -8.86 -1.93
N GLU A 217 6.12 -8.69 -1.69
CA GLU A 217 5.11 -9.75 -1.67
C GLU A 217 4.69 -10.10 -3.11
N MET A 218 5.50 -10.93 -3.82
CA MET A 218 5.26 -11.27 -5.23
C MET A 218 5.32 -12.77 -5.50
N SER A 219 4.93 -13.58 -4.51
CA SER A 219 5.08 -15.04 -4.53
C SER A 219 4.19 -15.75 -5.56
N GLY A 220 3.08 -15.13 -5.99
CA GLY A 220 2.24 -15.62 -7.07
C GLY A 220 2.73 -15.23 -8.48
N GLY A 221 3.76 -14.37 -8.56
CA GLY A 221 4.30 -13.87 -9.82
C GLY A 221 3.70 -12.54 -10.27
N VAL A 222 4.45 -11.83 -11.15
CA VAL A 222 4.02 -10.60 -11.83
C VAL A 222 4.44 -10.69 -13.28
N ARG A 223 3.54 -10.48 -14.23
CA ARG A 223 3.88 -10.57 -15.65
C ARG A 223 3.02 -9.71 -16.57
N ASN A 224 3.55 -9.48 -17.77
CA ASN A 224 2.87 -8.71 -18.81
C ASN A 224 2.49 -7.32 -18.30
N VAL A 225 3.48 -6.53 -17.91
CA VAL A 225 3.29 -5.18 -17.36
C VAL A 225 3.93 -4.16 -18.27
N SER A 226 3.22 -3.09 -18.60
CA SER A 226 3.74 -1.94 -19.32
C SER A 226 3.66 -0.70 -18.45
N VAL A 227 4.79 -0.01 -18.26
CA VAL A 227 4.86 1.26 -17.54
C VAL A 227 5.41 2.31 -18.49
N SER A 228 4.65 3.36 -18.76
CA SER A 228 5.06 4.38 -19.73
C SER A 228 4.62 5.79 -19.35
N ASN A 229 5.36 6.78 -19.88
CA ASN A 229 5.02 8.20 -19.76
C ASN A 229 4.85 8.68 -18.31
N CYS A 230 5.55 8.07 -17.35
CA CYS A 230 5.41 8.37 -15.93
C CYS A 230 6.52 9.30 -15.43
N GLN A 231 6.22 10.00 -14.33
CA GLN A 231 7.16 10.88 -13.66
C GLN A 231 7.30 10.47 -12.18
N PHE A 232 8.54 10.30 -11.73
CA PHE A 232 8.85 9.99 -10.33
C PHE A 232 9.69 11.14 -9.77
N LEU A 233 9.13 11.86 -8.79
CA LEU A 233 9.66 13.14 -8.30
C LEU A 233 9.91 13.04 -6.78
N GLY A 234 11.19 13.00 -6.40
CA GLY A 234 11.59 12.90 -4.99
C GLY A 234 11.27 11.55 -4.34
N THR A 235 11.08 10.49 -5.12
CA THR A 235 10.96 9.12 -4.59
C THR A 235 12.35 8.60 -4.17
N ASP A 236 12.44 7.84 -3.08
CA ASP A 236 13.73 7.28 -2.64
C ASP A 236 14.37 6.45 -3.75
N VAL A 237 13.58 5.63 -4.45
CA VAL A 237 13.96 4.84 -5.63
C VAL A 237 12.96 5.12 -6.75
N GLY A 238 13.41 5.21 -7.99
CA GLY A 238 12.51 5.37 -9.13
C GLY A 238 11.76 4.08 -9.48
N LEU A 239 12.50 3.07 -9.93
CA LEU A 239 12.01 1.73 -10.30
C LEU A 239 12.59 0.71 -9.33
N ARG A 240 11.72 0.01 -8.60
CA ARG A 240 12.16 -0.86 -7.52
C ARG A 240 11.61 -2.28 -7.66
N PHE A 241 12.49 -3.26 -7.84
CA PHE A 241 12.15 -4.68 -7.86
C PHE A 241 12.69 -5.33 -6.59
N LYS A 242 11.81 -5.77 -5.70
CA LYS A 242 12.18 -6.34 -4.39
C LYS A 242 11.67 -7.76 -4.25
N SER A 243 12.55 -8.64 -3.79
CA SER A 243 12.22 -10.00 -3.40
C SER A 243 13.14 -10.45 -2.28
N LYS A 244 13.08 -11.70 -1.91
CA LYS A 244 14.04 -12.33 -1.00
C LYS A 244 14.11 -13.84 -1.28
N ARG A 245 15.17 -14.46 -0.83
CA ARG A 245 15.29 -15.93 -0.88
C ARG A 245 14.08 -16.60 -0.19
N GLY A 246 13.47 -17.58 -0.84
CA GLY A 246 12.30 -18.29 -0.35
C GLY A 246 10.94 -17.62 -0.65
N ARG A 247 10.93 -16.39 -1.21
CA ARG A 247 9.69 -15.72 -1.66
C ARG A 247 9.03 -16.52 -2.79
N GLY A 248 9.79 -16.97 -3.77
CA GLY A 248 9.26 -17.61 -4.97
C GLY A 248 8.58 -16.60 -5.91
N GLY A 249 7.86 -17.16 -6.88
CA GLY A 249 7.23 -16.35 -7.94
C GLY A 249 8.19 -16.00 -9.08
N VAL A 250 7.63 -15.66 -10.22
CA VAL A 250 8.36 -15.22 -11.41
C VAL A 250 7.93 -13.79 -11.76
N VAL A 251 8.89 -12.93 -12.04
CA VAL A 251 8.64 -11.59 -12.59
C VAL A 251 9.17 -11.59 -14.01
N GLU A 252 8.29 -11.44 -14.98
CA GLU A 252 8.62 -11.53 -16.40
C GLU A 252 7.80 -10.60 -17.27
N ASN A 253 8.33 -10.27 -18.45
CA ASN A 253 7.64 -9.44 -19.43
C ASN A 253 7.21 -8.08 -18.83
N ILE A 254 8.16 -7.35 -18.30
CA ILE A 254 7.97 -5.99 -17.77
C ILE A 254 8.62 -5.00 -18.75
N TRP A 255 7.80 -4.17 -19.37
CA TRP A 255 8.25 -3.15 -20.33
C TRP A 255 8.12 -1.76 -19.71
N ILE A 256 9.22 -1.04 -19.65
CA ILE A 256 9.26 0.29 -19.06
C ILE A 256 9.87 1.26 -20.07
N ARG A 257 9.19 2.35 -20.35
CA ARG A 257 9.62 3.33 -21.34
C ARG A 257 9.18 4.75 -20.98
N ASN A 258 9.93 5.72 -21.42
CA ASN A 258 9.61 7.15 -21.28
C ASN A 258 9.28 7.52 -19.81
N ILE A 259 10.23 7.28 -18.92
CA ILE A 259 10.11 7.60 -17.49
C ILE A 259 11.02 8.79 -17.17
N ALA A 260 10.43 9.86 -16.65
CA ALA A 260 11.18 10.98 -16.10
C ALA A 260 11.39 10.75 -14.59
N MET A 261 12.64 10.89 -14.13
CA MET A 261 13.00 10.79 -12.73
C MET A 261 13.75 12.04 -12.30
N MET A 262 13.34 12.64 -11.18
CA MET A 262 13.94 13.86 -10.66
C MET A 262 14.06 13.77 -9.14
N ASP A 263 15.19 14.23 -8.60
CA ASP A 263 15.46 14.25 -7.16
C ASP A 263 15.32 12.86 -6.50
N ILE A 264 15.93 11.84 -7.12
CA ILE A 264 15.97 10.47 -6.58
C ILE A 264 17.20 10.35 -5.65
N PRO A 265 17.02 10.34 -4.33
CA PRO A 265 18.14 10.43 -3.39
C PRO A 265 19.00 9.16 -3.27
N THR A 266 18.47 8.00 -3.67
CA THR A 266 19.22 6.74 -3.59
C THR A 266 19.56 6.20 -4.99
N GLU A 267 18.73 5.31 -5.55
CA GLU A 267 18.98 4.73 -6.86
C GLU A 267 17.81 4.94 -7.82
N PRO A 268 18.05 5.33 -9.07
CA PRO A 268 16.97 5.43 -10.05
C PRO A 268 16.34 4.06 -10.36
N ILE A 269 17.13 2.99 -10.34
CA ILE A 269 16.66 1.62 -10.61
C ILE A 269 17.34 0.67 -9.63
N THR A 270 16.55 -0.18 -8.97
CA THR A 270 17.09 -1.15 -8.01
C THR A 270 16.45 -2.53 -8.14
N PHE A 271 17.29 -3.57 -8.03
CA PHE A 271 16.86 -4.98 -7.94
C PHE A 271 17.45 -5.57 -6.66
N ASN A 272 16.60 -5.79 -5.66
CA ASN A 272 17.02 -6.27 -4.34
C ASN A 272 16.50 -7.67 -4.05
N LEU A 273 17.43 -8.53 -3.63
CA LEU A 273 17.15 -9.84 -3.04
C LEU A 273 17.66 -9.82 -1.59
N TYR A 274 16.79 -9.49 -0.64
CA TYR A 274 17.11 -9.37 0.79
C TYR A 274 17.50 -10.71 1.42
#